data_f6511681d5bfcb0e3ad48fea5449cc3c
#
_entry.id   f6511681d5bfcb0e3ad48fea5449cc3c
#
_cell.length_a   1.000
_cell.length_b   1.000
_cell.length_c   1.000
_cell.angle_alpha   90.00
_cell.angle_beta   90.00
_cell.angle_gamma   90.00
#
_symmetry.space_group_name_H-M   'P 1'
#
loop_
_entity.id
_entity.type
_entity.pdbx_description
1 polymer ?
#
loop_
_entity_poly.entity_id
_entity_poly.type
_entity_poly.pdbx_seq_one_letter_code
_entity_poly.pdbx_strand_id
1 'polypeptide(L)'
;MRGSLATAARGPPAAMPGGASMRRTLATAVRGPPAAMPAIADPKRKRERRRRRPTAAPKRAAVVDDDDPARFLERAARLADRVAAAFAGLDGVATSREGGVVVVDLGAGRGAFTLAPNDDARTVSLLSPVSGAQTYKWDARAEAWKHVDDGHDVTGLLVRDYLRAGCVGLPDL
;
A
#
# COMPACT_ATOMS: atom_id res chain seq x y z
N MET A 1 -49.03 -32.27 -2.55
CA MET A 1 -48.79 -31.62 -1.25
C MET A 1 -48.32 -30.19 -1.49
N ARG A 2 -49.15 -29.23 -1.12
CA ARG A 2 -48.90 -27.80 -1.40
C ARG A 2 -48.19 -27.18 -0.24
N GLY A 3 -46.92 -26.69 -0.40
CA GLY A 3 -46.16 -25.98 0.62
C GLY A 3 -46.31 -24.47 0.46
N SER A 4 -46.81 -23.84 1.49
CA SER A 4 -47.16 -22.42 1.63
C SER A 4 -45.91 -21.52 1.69
N LEU A 5 -45.92 -20.48 0.86
CA LEU A 5 -44.91 -19.38 0.89
C LEU A 5 -45.27 -18.39 2.02
N ALA A 6 -44.40 -18.26 3.02
CA ALA A 6 -44.48 -17.21 4.06
C ALA A 6 -43.77 -15.96 3.57
N THR A 7 -44.53 -14.89 3.32
CA THR A 7 -44.08 -13.54 3.01
C THR A 7 -43.63 -12.84 4.31
N ALA A 8 -42.35 -12.56 4.47
CA ALA A 8 -41.83 -11.75 5.59
C ALA A 8 -41.93 -10.26 5.24
N ALA A 9 -42.69 -9.53 6.07
CA ALA A 9 -42.91 -8.09 5.96
C ALA A 9 -41.64 -7.29 6.33
N ARG A 10 -41.29 -6.33 5.48
CA ARG A 10 -40.26 -5.32 5.73
C ARG A 10 -40.82 -4.24 6.65
N GLY A 11 -40.17 -4.04 7.81
CA GLY A 11 -40.43 -2.90 8.70
C GLY A 11 -39.76 -1.61 8.16
N PRO A 12 -40.31 -0.42 8.46
CA PRO A 12 -39.79 0.86 8.00
C PRO A 12 -38.50 1.26 8.74
N PRO A 13 -37.60 2.05 8.13
CA PRO A 13 -36.39 2.53 8.76
C PRO A 13 -36.69 3.61 9.79
N ALA A 14 -36.05 3.50 10.97
CA ALA A 14 -36.09 4.46 12.05
C ALA A 14 -35.43 5.78 11.68
N ALA A 15 -36.11 6.90 11.94
CA ALA A 15 -35.65 8.26 11.78
C ALA A 15 -34.51 8.59 12.77
N MET A 16 -33.42 9.18 12.29
CA MET A 16 -32.33 9.71 13.12
C MET A 16 -32.70 11.10 13.67
N PRO A 17 -32.49 11.37 14.97
CA PRO A 17 -32.64 12.72 15.51
C PRO A 17 -31.46 13.60 15.17
N GLY A 18 -31.76 14.85 14.76
CA GLY A 18 -30.80 15.88 14.39
C GLY A 18 -29.88 16.29 15.55
N GLY A 19 -28.56 16.25 15.29
CA GLY A 19 -27.54 16.75 16.18
C GLY A 19 -27.32 18.27 16.01
N ALA A 20 -27.47 18.99 17.12
CA ALA A 20 -27.33 20.43 17.25
C ALA A 20 -25.90 20.92 16.90
N SER A 21 -25.84 21.92 16.01
CA SER A 21 -24.66 22.67 15.64
C SER A 21 -24.21 23.60 16.78
N MET A 22 -23.15 23.23 17.50
CA MET A 22 -22.45 24.16 18.41
C MET A 22 -21.46 25.01 17.61
N ARG A 23 -21.84 26.24 17.32
CA ARG A 23 -20.94 27.29 16.84
C ARG A 23 -19.99 27.68 17.97
N ARG A 24 -18.71 27.26 17.88
CA ARG A 24 -17.62 27.83 18.69
C ARG A 24 -17.08 29.07 17.99
N THR A 25 -17.36 30.22 18.56
CA THR A 25 -16.71 31.50 18.27
C THR A 25 -15.26 31.43 18.74
N LEU A 26 -14.31 31.48 17.79
CA LEU A 26 -12.89 31.63 18.08
C LEU A 26 -12.58 33.12 18.24
N ALA A 27 -12.19 33.51 19.44
CA ALA A 27 -11.66 34.83 19.76
C ALA A 27 -10.32 35.04 19.06
N THR A 28 -10.26 36.07 18.21
CA THR A 28 -9.06 36.53 17.52
C THR A 28 -8.16 37.25 18.52
N ALA A 29 -7.08 36.59 18.97
CA ALA A 29 -6.01 37.25 19.72
C ALA A 29 -5.10 38.03 18.75
N VAL A 30 -5.19 39.36 18.80
CA VAL A 30 -4.28 40.27 18.14
C VAL A 30 -2.88 40.15 18.77
N ARG A 31 -1.95 39.54 18.06
CA ARG A 31 -0.54 39.58 18.41
C ARG A 31 0.12 40.80 17.75
N GLY A 32 0.64 41.67 18.59
CA GLY A 32 1.45 42.81 18.18
C GLY A 32 2.78 42.39 17.48
N PRO A 33 3.41 43.29 16.72
CA PRO A 33 4.59 43.00 15.94
C PRO A 33 5.80 42.68 16.86
N PRO A 34 6.65 41.70 16.49
CA PRO A 34 7.87 41.43 17.25
C PRO A 34 8.89 42.53 17.05
N ALA A 35 9.52 42.94 18.15
CA ALA A 35 10.58 43.93 18.17
C ALA A 35 11.78 43.49 17.30
N ALA A 36 12.29 44.45 16.52
CA ALA A 36 13.48 44.28 15.68
C ALA A 36 14.71 43.94 16.54
N MET A 37 15.30 42.75 16.30
CA MET A 37 16.60 42.38 16.88
C MET A 37 17.73 43.05 16.08
N PRO A 38 18.79 43.56 16.75
CA PRO A 38 19.94 44.20 16.08
C PRO A 38 20.73 43.17 15.28
N ALA A 39 21.09 43.53 14.06
CA ALA A 39 21.97 42.75 13.21
C ALA A 39 23.37 42.65 13.81
N ILE A 40 23.78 41.46 14.25
CA ILE A 40 25.18 41.17 14.61
C ILE A 40 25.90 40.91 13.28
N ALA A 41 26.78 41.87 12.91
CA ALA A 41 27.68 41.74 11.79
C ALA A 41 28.71 40.64 12.08
N ASP A 42 28.68 39.52 11.37
CA ASP A 42 29.62 38.41 11.49
C ASP A 42 30.80 38.62 10.55
N PRO A 43 32.05 38.68 11.09
CA PRO A 43 33.23 38.98 10.29
C PRO A 43 33.64 37.78 9.45
N LYS A 44 33.75 38.02 8.16
CA LYS A 44 34.59 37.32 7.17
C LYS A 44 34.94 35.85 7.47
N ARG A 45 34.02 34.94 7.29
CA ARG A 45 34.38 33.55 7.04
C ARG A 45 34.90 33.41 5.61
N LYS A 46 36.20 33.36 5.47
CA LYS A 46 36.97 32.99 4.32
C LYS A 46 36.50 31.59 3.89
N ARG A 47 35.54 31.52 2.93
CA ARG A 47 35.07 30.26 2.38
C ARG A 47 36.21 29.67 1.58
N GLU A 48 36.95 28.79 2.22
CA GLU A 48 37.85 27.85 1.56
C GLU A 48 36.99 27.00 0.62
N ARG A 49 37.07 27.32 -0.66
CA ARG A 49 36.49 26.52 -1.76
C ARG A 49 37.25 25.19 -1.74
N ARG A 50 36.79 24.23 -0.92
CA ARG A 50 37.10 22.82 -1.13
C ARG A 50 36.66 22.48 -2.54
N ARG A 51 37.62 22.42 -3.44
CA ARG A 51 37.46 21.83 -4.77
C ARG A 51 36.86 20.46 -4.57
N ARG A 52 35.55 20.37 -4.76
CA ARG A 52 34.88 19.06 -4.84
C ARG A 52 35.51 18.36 -6.04
N ARG A 53 36.33 17.35 -5.76
CA ARG A 53 36.73 16.37 -6.75
C ARG A 53 35.43 15.92 -7.43
N PRO A 54 35.40 15.89 -8.78
CA PRO A 54 34.27 15.26 -9.47
C PRO A 54 34.22 13.80 -8.97
N THR A 55 33.23 13.50 -8.16
CA THR A 55 32.93 12.13 -7.77
C THR A 55 32.60 11.44 -9.09
N ALA A 56 33.48 10.53 -9.54
CA ALA A 56 33.21 9.72 -10.71
C ALA A 56 31.82 9.18 -10.57
N ALA A 57 30.97 9.44 -11.56
CA ALA A 57 29.62 8.91 -11.60
C ALA A 57 29.73 7.39 -11.35
N PRO A 58 28.92 6.81 -10.46
CA PRO A 58 28.98 5.37 -10.26
C PRO A 58 28.77 4.75 -11.63
N LYS A 59 29.75 3.94 -12.08
CA LYS A 59 29.61 3.11 -13.28
C LYS A 59 28.26 2.41 -13.09
N ARG A 60 27.28 2.74 -13.95
CA ARG A 60 26.04 1.97 -14.05
C ARG A 60 26.47 0.52 -14.14
N ALA A 61 26.34 -0.21 -13.05
CA ALA A 61 26.44 -1.66 -13.09
C ALA A 61 25.53 -2.08 -14.24
N ALA A 62 26.05 -2.92 -15.13
CA ALA A 62 25.30 -3.43 -16.26
C ALA A 62 23.94 -3.85 -15.70
N VAL A 63 22.88 -3.24 -16.23
CA VAL A 63 21.51 -3.68 -15.96
C VAL A 63 21.52 -5.10 -16.50
N VAL A 64 21.57 -6.08 -15.60
CA VAL A 64 21.29 -7.46 -15.95
C VAL A 64 19.89 -7.38 -16.49
N ASP A 65 19.70 -7.66 -17.77
CA ASP A 65 18.39 -7.71 -18.42
C ASP A 65 17.56 -8.76 -17.67
N ASP A 66 16.83 -8.30 -16.70
CA ASP A 66 15.93 -9.08 -15.86
C ASP A 66 14.61 -9.33 -16.60
N ASP A 67 14.63 -9.07 -17.89
CA ASP A 67 13.50 -9.13 -18.82
C ASP A 67 13.27 -10.55 -19.40
N ASP A 68 13.90 -11.58 -18.85
CA ASP A 68 13.65 -12.97 -19.24
C ASP A 68 12.22 -13.39 -18.78
N PRO A 69 11.30 -13.73 -19.73
CA PRO A 69 9.94 -14.15 -19.41
C PRO A 69 9.88 -15.33 -18.44
N ALA A 70 10.78 -16.32 -18.59
CA ALA A 70 10.80 -17.50 -17.74
C ALA A 70 11.12 -17.12 -16.28
N ARG A 71 12.07 -16.21 -16.08
CA ARG A 71 12.42 -15.71 -14.75
C ARG A 71 11.30 -14.86 -14.13
N PHE A 72 10.60 -14.08 -14.95
CA PHE A 72 9.43 -13.33 -14.47
C PHE A 72 8.38 -14.27 -13.93
N LEU A 73 7.96 -15.28 -14.69
CA LEU A 73 6.94 -16.25 -14.28
C LEU A 73 7.37 -17.01 -13.02
N GLU A 74 8.63 -17.43 -12.92
CA GLU A 74 9.16 -18.08 -11.73
C GLU A 74 9.07 -17.19 -10.49
N ARG A 75 9.47 -15.92 -10.59
CA ARG A 75 9.40 -14.95 -9.50
C ARG A 75 7.97 -14.63 -9.10
N ALA A 76 7.07 -14.44 -10.08
CA ALA A 76 5.66 -14.23 -9.83
C ALA A 76 5.02 -15.42 -9.15
N ALA A 77 5.36 -16.65 -9.56
CA ALA A 77 4.91 -17.87 -8.92
C ALA A 77 5.39 -17.97 -7.46
N ARG A 78 6.66 -17.68 -7.20
CA ARG A 78 7.22 -17.64 -5.84
C ARG A 78 6.53 -16.62 -4.94
N LEU A 79 6.21 -15.43 -5.48
CA LEU A 79 5.44 -14.43 -4.75
C LEU A 79 4.05 -14.96 -4.42
N ALA A 80 3.36 -15.55 -5.42
CA ALA A 80 2.04 -16.13 -5.25
C ALA A 80 2.01 -17.24 -4.18
N ASP A 81 3.01 -18.14 -4.19
CA ASP A 81 3.16 -19.20 -3.20
C ASP A 81 3.38 -18.64 -1.80
N ARG A 82 4.25 -17.64 -1.67
CA ARG A 82 4.54 -16.99 -0.39
C ARG A 82 3.31 -16.29 0.17
N VAL A 83 2.57 -15.54 -0.66
CA VAL A 83 1.33 -14.87 -0.25
C VAL A 83 0.29 -15.91 0.17
N ALA A 84 0.05 -16.95 -0.63
CA ALA A 84 -0.91 -18.00 -0.27
C ALA A 84 -0.56 -18.68 1.05
N ALA A 85 0.72 -19.02 1.27
CA ALA A 85 1.20 -19.66 2.50
C ALA A 85 1.05 -18.73 3.72
N ALA A 86 1.40 -17.46 3.59
CA ALA A 86 1.35 -16.48 4.68
C ALA A 86 -0.08 -16.23 5.20
N PHE A 87 -1.08 -16.34 4.33
CA PHE A 87 -2.47 -16.11 4.70
C PHE A 87 -3.26 -17.39 5.03
N ALA A 88 -2.77 -18.57 4.64
CA ALA A 88 -3.48 -19.86 4.81
C ALA A 88 -3.73 -20.27 6.27
N GLY A 89 -2.96 -19.72 7.22
CA GLY A 89 -3.08 -20.03 8.65
C GLY A 89 -3.87 -19.01 9.46
N LEU A 90 -4.42 -17.98 8.83
CA LEU A 90 -5.08 -16.88 9.53
C LEU A 90 -6.58 -17.15 9.69
N ASP A 91 -7.10 -16.88 10.88
CA ASP A 91 -8.52 -17.13 11.20
C ASP A 91 -9.45 -16.27 10.35
N GLY A 92 -10.45 -16.93 9.74
CA GLY A 92 -11.46 -16.26 8.92
C GLY A 92 -10.97 -15.78 7.57
N VAL A 93 -9.77 -16.17 7.14
CA VAL A 93 -9.20 -15.89 5.83
C VAL A 93 -9.23 -17.17 4.98
N ALA A 94 -9.67 -17.04 3.74
CA ALA A 94 -9.63 -18.13 2.77
C ALA A 94 -8.71 -17.77 1.61
N THR A 95 -7.85 -18.69 1.21
CA THR A 95 -6.95 -18.51 0.07
C THR A 95 -7.31 -19.48 -1.04
N SER A 96 -7.35 -18.98 -2.27
CA SER A 96 -7.51 -19.80 -3.47
C SER A 96 -6.47 -19.41 -4.52
N ARG A 97 -6.14 -20.37 -5.39
CA ARG A 97 -5.18 -20.16 -6.49
C ARG A 97 -5.69 -20.80 -7.77
N GLU A 98 -5.68 -20.03 -8.83
CA GLU A 98 -6.05 -20.51 -10.15
C GLU A 98 -5.21 -19.82 -11.23
N GLY A 99 -4.59 -20.56 -12.12
CA GLY A 99 -3.85 -20.01 -13.27
C GLY A 99 -2.74 -19.01 -12.93
N GLY A 100 -2.11 -19.10 -11.75
CA GLY A 100 -1.12 -18.15 -11.26
C GLY A 100 -1.71 -16.95 -10.51
N VAL A 101 -3.03 -16.76 -10.52
CA VAL A 101 -3.74 -15.77 -9.72
C VAL A 101 -3.96 -16.31 -8.31
N VAL A 102 -3.68 -15.47 -7.31
CA VAL A 102 -3.98 -15.77 -5.90
C VAL A 102 -5.07 -14.82 -5.42
N VAL A 103 -6.10 -15.38 -4.83
CA VAL A 103 -7.16 -14.63 -4.17
C VAL A 103 -7.12 -14.95 -2.68
N VAL A 104 -7.05 -13.91 -1.85
CA VAL A 104 -7.08 -13.99 -0.39
C VAL A 104 -8.36 -13.28 0.06
N ASP A 105 -9.39 -14.07 0.36
CA ASP A 105 -10.65 -13.54 0.91
C ASP A 105 -10.48 -13.30 2.41
N LEU A 106 -10.69 -12.06 2.84
CA LEU A 106 -10.53 -11.63 4.23
C LEU A 106 -11.75 -11.98 5.11
N GLY A 107 -12.78 -12.60 4.52
CA GLY A 107 -13.99 -12.97 5.22
C GLY A 107 -14.78 -11.79 5.79
N ALA A 108 -15.94 -12.09 6.39
CA ALA A 108 -16.80 -11.11 7.08
C ALA A 108 -17.13 -9.85 6.25
N GLY A 109 -17.14 -9.95 4.92
CA GLY A 109 -17.44 -8.82 4.02
C GLY A 109 -16.34 -7.77 3.90
N ARG A 110 -15.12 -8.05 4.36
CA ARG A 110 -13.95 -7.15 4.29
C ARG A 110 -13.33 -7.05 2.90
N GLY A 111 -13.76 -7.91 1.97
CA GLY A 111 -13.25 -7.98 0.61
C GLY A 111 -12.11 -8.97 0.46
N ALA A 112 -11.43 -8.92 -0.69
CA ALA A 112 -10.36 -9.84 -1.01
C ALA A 112 -9.16 -9.11 -1.64
N PHE A 113 -7.95 -9.62 -1.38
CA PHE A 113 -6.79 -9.31 -2.21
C PHE A 113 -6.78 -10.23 -3.42
N THR A 114 -6.49 -9.68 -4.59
CA THR A 114 -6.26 -10.47 -5.80
C THR A 114 -4.89 -10.12 -6.36
N LEU A 115 -4.01 -11.10 -6.44
CA LEU A 115 -2.68 -10.98 -7.01
C LEU A 115 -2.66 -11.71 -8.35
N ALA A 116 -2.38 -10.99 -9.44
CA ALA A 116 -2.40 -11.54 -10.79
C ALA A 116 -1.11 -11.14 -11.55
N PRO A 117 -0.36 -12.11 -12.11
CA PRO A 117 0.76 -11.80 -12.98
C PRO A 117 0.24 -11.32 -14.34
N ASN A 118 0.94 -10.35 -14.92
CA ASN A 118 0.77 -9.89 -16.29
C ASN A 118 2.08 -10.16 -17.05
N ASP A 119 2.06 -11.21 -17.87
CA ASP A 119 3.25 -11.68 -18.57
C ASP A 119 3.70 -10.71 -19.68
N ASP A 120 2.74 -10.11 -20.39
CA ASP A 120 3.04 -9.15 -21.47
C ASP A 120 3.77 -7.91 -20.94
N ALA A 121 3.29 -7.36 -19.83
CA ALA A 121 3.87 -6.18 -19.19
C ALA A 121 4.99 -6.51 -18.20
N ARG A 122 5.20 -7.80 -17.86
CA ARG A 122 6.13 -8.28 -16.83
C ARG A 122 5.94 -7.58 -15.49
N THR A 123 4.70 -7.47 -15.11
CA THR A 123 4.27 -6.84 -13.87
C THR A 123 3.36 -7.79 -13.09
N VAL A 124 3.23 -7.52 -11.80
CA VAL A 124 2.23 -8.17 -10.97
C VAL A 124 1.23 -7.11 -10.55
N SER A 125 -0.05 -7.37 -10.83
CA SER A 125 -1.16 -6.53 -10.38
C SER A 125 -1.68 -7.04 -9.05
N LEU A 126 -1.86 -6.15 -8.09
CA LEU A 126 -2.51 -6.41 -6.81
C LEU A 126 -3.76 -5.54 -6.72
N LEU A 127 -4.91 -6.18 -6.58
CA LEU A 127 -6.15 -5.51 -6.19
C LEU A 127 -6.34 -5.65 -4.69
N SER A 128 -6.34 -4.53 -3.99
CA SER A 128 -6.58 -4.44 -2.55
C SER A 128 -7.97 -3.85 -2.26
N PRO A 129 -8.72 -4.37 -1.29
CA PRO A 129 -10.00 -3.79 -0.89
C PRO A 129 -9.83 -2.44 -0.19
N VAL A 130 -8.62 -2.09 0.24
CA VAL A 130 -8.28 -0.85 0.95
C VAL A 130 -7.62 0.18 0.02
N SER A 131 -6.56 -0.22 -0.68
CA SER A 131 -5.76 0.69 -1.52
C SER A 131 -6.14 0.66 -3.00
N GLY A 132 -7.03 -0.23 -3.42
CA GLY A 132 -7.42 -0.39 -4.83
C GLY A 132 -6.38 -1.15 -5.66
N ALA A 133 -6.37 -0.88 -6.97
CA ALA A 133 -5.47 -1.54 -7.91
C ALA A 133 -4.06 -0.94 -7.85
N GLN A 134 -3.05 -1.80 -7.74
CA GLN A 134 -1.65 -1.45 -7.66
C GLN A 134 -0.84 -2.32 -8.64
N THR A 135 0.22 -1.77 -9.21
CA THR A 135 1.07 -2.49 -10.18
C THR A 135 2.52 -2.51 -9.69
N TYR A 136 3.12 -3.70 -9.73
CA TYR A 136 4.47 -3.95 -9.23
C TYR A 136 5.37 -4.48 -10.33
N LYS A 137 6.61 -4.02 -10.32
CA LYS A 137 7.69 -4.53 -11.16
C LYS A 137 8.81 -5.11 -10.29
N TRP A 138 9.50 -6.13 -10.78
CA TRP A 138 10.64 -6.68 -10.08
C TRP A 138 11.81 -5.70 -10.08
N ASP A 139 12.37 -5.42 -8.91
CA ASP A 139 13.62 -4.69 -8.74
C ASP A 139 14.74 -5.69 -8.40
N ALA A 140 15.65 -5.93 -9.35
CA ALA A 140 16.76 -6.86 -9.19
C ALA A 140 17.77 -6.44 -8.11
N ARG A 141 17.84 -5.13 -7.77
CA ARG A 141 18.77 -4.64 -6.73
C ARG A 141 18.23 -4.87 -5.34
N ALA A 142 16.93 -4.71 -5.20
CA ALA A 142 16.23 -4.92 -3.94
C ALA A 142 15.77 -6.36 -3.76
N GLU A 143 15.87 -7.19 -4.83
CA GLU A 143 15.32 -8.55 -4.90
C GLU A 143 13.87 -8.61 -4.43
N ALA A 144 13.07 -7.59 -4.83
CA ALA A 144 11.72 -7.39 -4.36
C ALA A 144 10.79 -6.83 -5.44
N TRP A 145 9.50 -7.04 -5.28
CA TRP A 145 8.47 -6.45 -6.10
C TRP A 145 8.15 -5.04 -5.63
N LYS A 146 8.49 -4.04 -6.45
CA LYS A 146 8.32 -2.62 -6.15
C LYS A 146 7.21 -2.01 -6.97
N HIS A 147 6.41 -1.16 -6.32
CA HIS A 147 5.35 -0.40 -6.98
C HIS A 147 5.96 0.53 -8.04
N VAL A 148 5.29 0.63 -9.19
CA VAL A 148 5.84 1.33 -10.37
C VAL A 148 6.00 2.83 -10.17
N ASP A 149 5.17 3.48 -9.33
CA ASP A 149 5.17 4.92 -9.17
C ASP A 149 6.03 5.39 -7.98
N ASP A 150 5.88 4.78 -6.80
CA ASP A 150 6.50 5.24 -5.56
C ASP A 150 7.51 4.26 -4.95
N GLY A 151 7.66 3.07 -5.53
CA GLY A 151 8.67 2.09 -5.16
C GLY A 151 8.44 1.35 -3.84
N HIS A 152 7.25 1.45 -3.24
CA HIS A 152 6.96 0.66 -2.04
C HIS A 152 6.90 -0.85 -2.35
N ASP A 153 7.12 -1.68 -1.34
CA ASP A 153 7.13 -3.12 -1.47
C ASP A 153 5.71 -3.72 -1.40
N VAL A 154 5.46 -4.75 -2.22
CA VAL A 154 4.17 -5.45 -2.27
C VAL A 154 3.82 -6.11 -0.94
N THR A 155 4.80 -6.72 -0.24
CA THR A 155 4.58 -7.39 1.04
C THR A 155 4.21 -6.40 2.13
N GLY A 156 4.90 -5.25 2.17
CA GLY A 156 4.58 -4.17 3.10
C GLY A 156 3.18 -3.61 2.90
N LEU A 157 2.72 -3.47 1.64
CA LEU A 157 1.36 -3.04 1.35
C LEU A 157 0.32 -4.06 1.79
N LEU A 158 0.55 -5.35 1.50
CA LEU A 158 -0.36 -6.44 1.90
C LEU A 158 -0.58 -6.45 3.41
N VAL A 159 0.51 -6.40 4.21
CA VAL A 159 0.42 -6.36 5.68
C VAL A 159 -0.33 -5.12 6.16
N ARG A 160 0.02 -3.95 5.63
CA ARG A 160 -0.62 -2.69 6.00
C ARG A 160 -2.12 -2.71 5.73
N ASP A 161 -2.52 -3.15 4.55
CA ASP A 161 -3.92 -3.13 4.13
C ASP A 161 -4.72 -4.23 4.82
N TYR A 162 -4.11 -5.39 5.14
CA TYR A 162 -4.69 -6.43 5.97
C TYR A 162 -5.06 -5.91 7.36
N LEU A 163 -4.16 -5.19 8.01
CA LEU A 163 -4.42 -4.59 9.33
C LEU A 163 -5.48 -3.47 9.24
N ARG A 164 -5.45 -2.66 8.16
CA ARG A 164 -6.46 -1.62 7.93
C ARG A 164 -7.85 -2.18 7.64
N ALA A 165 -7.96 -3.35 7.07
CA ALA A 165 -9.22 -4.07 6.90
C ALA A 165 -9.79 -4.60 8.23
N GLY A 166 -9.11 -4.37 9.36
CA GLY A 166 -9.52 -4.82 10.68
C GLY A 166 -9.35 -6.33 10.90
N CYS A 167 -8.42 -6.94 10.18
CA CYS A 167 -8.05 -8.34 10.37
C CYS A 167 -7.08 -8.49 11.55
N VAL A 168 -7.15 -9.64 12.23
CA VAL A 168 -6.31 -9.96 13.39
C VAL A 168 -5.24 -10.97 13.00
N GLY A 169 -4.07 -10.87 13.60
CA GLY A 169 -2.89 -11.65 13.25
C GLY A 169 -1.97 -10.91 12.29
N LEU A 170 -0.78 -11.45 12.06
CA LEU A 170 0.17 -10.92 11.08
C LEU A 170 0.49 -12.04 10.10
N PRO A 171 0.32 -11.80 8.77
CA PRO A 171 0.81 -12.74 7.78
C PRO A 171 2.35 -12.76 7.80
N ASP A 172 2.93 -13.95 7.70
CA ASP A 172 4.39 -14.16 7.65
C ASP A 172 4.87 -14.08 6.19
N LEU A 173 5.09 -12.84 5.71
CA LEU A 173 5.41 -12.50 4.32
C LEU A 173 6.90 -12.25 4.09
#